data_6d73354d20626d6145581dcbf03e857b
#
_entry.id   6d73354d20626d6145581dcbf03e857b
#
_cell.length_a   1.000
_cell.length_b   1.000
_cell.length_c   1.000
_cell.angle_alpha   90.00
_cell.angle_beta   90.00
_cell.angle_gamma   90.00
#
_symmetry.space_group_name_H-M   'P 1'
#
loop_
_entity.id
_entity.type
_entity.pdbx_description
1 polymer ?
#
loop_
_entity_poly.entity_id
_entity_poly.type
_entity_poly.pdbx_seq_one_letter_code
_entity_poly.pdbx_strand_id
1 'polypeptide(L)'
;MPREIWYADAIREALQQEMRRDDSVYVFGEDVAAYGGVFGITRDLLAEFGPMRVRNTPLSETAIIGEAIGSAIYGLRPVPEIQFADFLTTGFSPLVDIAAPYHYRIGTPLPITIRAPAGGGLRIGHFHSRCPEAWFAHVPGLKVVVPATAHDAKGLLVASIRDNNPVLYLEQKKLYREIKDDVPEELYTVELGKAVVRREGKDITLITYGSPLYLACTAAKQLEKKGIGLEIIDLRTLMPYDKETVLASFKKTNRAIILHEAPKIGGFGAEIASMIGEKCFDQLAAPIVRIGAGHTPVPSNPVLEDHYLPSLKDVVDAAEKLMQY
;
A
#
# COMPACT_ATOMS: atom_id res chain seq x y z
N MET A 1 2.87 -18.71 20.76
CA MET A 1 2.32 -17.60 21.56
C MET A 1 2.09 -16.42 20.67
N PRO A 2 1.11 -15.56 20.89
CA PRO A 2 0.97 -14.33 20.10
C PRO A 2 2.28 -13.52 20.23
N ARG A 3 2.81 -13.08 19.09
CA ARG A 3 4.10 -12.38 18.99
C ARG A 3 3.88 -11.03 18.35
N GLU A 4 3.75 -9.99 19.17
CA GLU A 4 3.61 -8.62 18.67
C GLU A 4 4.94 -8.08 18.14
N ILE A 5 5.00 -7.81 16.83
CA ILE A 5 6.14 -7.16 16.18
C ILE A 5 5.73 -5.89 15.44
N TRP A 6 6.68 -4.99 15.27
CA TRP A 6 6.46 -3.78 14.50
C TRP A 6 6.22 -4.06 13.02
N TYR A 7 5.45 -3.20 12.36
CA TYR A 7 5.22 -3.24 10.91
C TYR A 7 6.56 -3.31 10.13
N ALA A 8 7.57 -2.50 10.49
CA ALA A 8 8.90 -2.55 9.89
C ALA A 8 9.60 -3.90 10.08
N ASP A 9 9.46 -4.50 11.27
CA ASP A 9 10.11 -5.78 11.59
C ASP A 9 9.41 -6.94 10.86
N ALA A 10 8.11 -6.85 10.63
CA ALA A 10 7.35 -7.80 9.83
C ALA A 10 7.80 -7.82 8.36
N ILE A 11 8.07 -6.65 7.78
CA ILE A 11 8.62 -6.52 6.42
C ILE A 11 10.03 -7.12 6.36
N ARG A 12 10.91 -6.78 7.32
CA ARG A 12 12.26 -7.36 7.38
C ARG A 12 12.24 -8.88 7.48
N GLU A 13 11.36 -9.41 8.34
CA GLU A 13 11.22 -10.86 8.51
C GLU A 13 10.74 -11.55 7.23
N ALA A 14 9.81 -10.95 6.49
CA ALA A 14 9.39 -11.45 5.17
C ALA A 14 10.58 -11.57 4.21
N LEU A 15 11.42 -10.52 4.12
CA LEU A 15 12.63 -10.53 3.30
C LEU A 15 13.60 -11.63 3.74
N GLN A 16 13.89 -11.73 5.04
CA GLN A 16 14.79 -12.77 5.56
C GLN A 16 14.29 -14.18 5.23
N GLN A 17 13.02 -14.43 5.46
CA GLN A 17 12.43 -15.75 5.24
C GLN A 17 12.40 -16.13 3.77
N GLU A 18 12.06 -15.19 2.86
CA GLU A 18 12.08 -15.46 1.41
C GLU A 18 13.51 -15.61 0.88
N MET A 19 14.47 -14.83 1.36
CA MET A 19 15.88 -14.98 0.99
C MET A 19 16.49 -16.29 1.49
N ARG A 20 16.07 -16.81 2.65
CA ARG A 20 16.48 -18.14 3.13
C ARG A 20 15.86 -19.27 2.31
N ARG A 21 14.63 -19.08 1.83
CA ARG A 21 13.87 -20.07 1.07
C ARG A 21 14.36 -20.22 -0.38
N ASP A 22 14.78 -19.10 -0.99
CA ASP A 22 15.04 -19.01 -2.43
C ASP A 22 16.28 -18.17 -2.70
N ASP A 23 17.34 -18.84 -3.21
CA ASP A 23 18.62 -18.19 -3.50
C ASP A 23 18.57 -17.20 -4.65
N SER A 24 17.52 -17.22 -5.47
CA SER A 24 17.30 -16.24 -6.53
C SER A 24 16.80 -14.89 -6.02
N VAL A 25 16.27 -14.81 -4.78
CA VAL A 25 15.78 -13.57 -4.15
C VAL A 25 16.97 -12.77 -3.65
N TYR A 26 17.07 -11.51 -4.07
CA TYR A 26 18.08 -10.58 -3.57
C TYR A 26 17.52 -9.17 -3.41
N VAL A 27 18.11 -8.38 -2.49
CA VAL A 27 17.67 -7.03 -2.14
C VAL A 27 18.76 -6.04 -2.54
N PHE A 28 18.37 -4.94 -3.16
CA PHE A 28 19.30 -3.88 -3.54
C PHE A 28 18.60 -2.53 -3.63
N GLY A 29 19.37 -1.47 -3.58
CA GLY A 29 18.88 -0.10 -3.60
C GLY A 29 19.85 0.83 -2.88
N GLU A 30 19.43 2.06 -2.64
CA GLU A 30 20.23 3.06 -1.97
C GLU A 30 20.31 2.78 -0.47
N ASP A 31 21.53 2.69 0.07
CA ASP A 31 21.83 2.47 1.50
C ASP A 31 21.26 1.17 2.13
N VAL A 32 20.74 0.26 1.34
CA VAL A 32 20.10 -0.96 1.86
C VAL A 32 21.08 -1.98 2.47
N ALA A 33 22.34 -1.96 2.06
CA ALA A 33 23.34 -2.91 2.55
C ALA A 33 23.97 -2.45 3.87
N ALA A 34 24.96 -1.56 3.82
CA ALA A 34 25.74 -1.18 5.00
C ALA A 34 24.92 -0.42 6.05
N TYR A 35 23.97 0.40 5.62
CA TYR A 35 23.12 1.21 6.51
C TYR A 35 21.89 0.47 7.03
N GLY A 36 21.44 -0.56 6.30
CA GLY A 36 20.22 -1.31 6.60
C GLY A 36 18.95 -0.59 6.15
N GLY A 37 19.06 0.31 5.17
CA GLY A 37 17.99 1.18 4.69
C GLY A 37 17.70 2.37 5.60
N VAL A 38 17.14 3.44 5.05
CA VAL A 38 16.83 4.69 5.79
C VAL A 38 15.94 4.45 7.02
N PHE A 39 15.05 3.47 6.95
CA PHE A 39 14.14 3.12 8.03
C PHE A 39 14.53 1.84 8.78
N GLY A 40 15.72 1.28 8.50
CA GLY A 40 16.23 0.08 9.15
C GLY A 40 15.51 -1.21 8.77
N ILE A 41 14.83 -1.23 7.61
CA ILE A 41 14.09 -2.42 7.13
C ILE A 41 15.03 -3.55 6.73
N THR A 42 16.17 -3.24 6.12
CA THR A 42 17.14 -4.21 5.61
C THR A 42 18.30 -4.44 6.58
N ARG A 43 18.16 -3.99 7.84
CA ARG A 43 19.17 -4.21 8.88
C ARG A 43 19.49 -5.71 9.02
N ASP A 44 20.75 -6.03 9.19
CA ASP A 44 21.29 -7.38 9.39
C ASP A 44 21.24 -8.30 8.14
N LEU A 45 20.54 -7.94 7.08
CA LEU A 45 20.48 -8.76 5.86
C LEU A 45 21.87 -8.93 5.21
N LEU A 46 22.68 -7.86 5.17
CA LEU A 46 24.03 -7.95 4.60
C LEU A 46 24.91 -8.95 5.36
N ALA A 47 24.83 -8.98 6.69
CA ALA A 47 25.60 -9.89 7.52
C ALA A 47 25.18 -11.36 7.31
N GLU A 48 23.90 -11.60 7.07
CA GLU A 48 23.36 -12.95 6.87
C GLU A 48 23.55 -13.47 5.43
N PHE A 49 23.29 -12.65 4.42
CA PHE A 49 23.21 -13.10 3.02
C PHE A 49 24.39 -12.68 2.14
N GLY A 50 25.26 -11.82 2.65
CA GLY A 50 26.45 -11.36 1.95
C GLY A 50 26.20 -10.33 0.84
N PRO A 51 27.29 -9.75 0.30
CA PRO A 51 27.22 -8.61 -0.61
C PRO A 51 26.71 -8.95 -2.03
N MET A 52 26.62 -10.20 -2.38
CA MET A 52 26.03 -10.61 -3.66
C MET A 52 24.50 -10.58 -3.64
N ARG A 53 23.91 -10.73 -2.46
CA ARG A 53 22.45 -10.76 -2.29
C ARG A 53 21.86 -9.54 -1.59
N VAL A 54 22.72 -8.69 -0.99
CA VAL A 54 22.30 -7.42 -0.38
C VAL A 54 23.28 -6.33 -0.83
N ARG A 55 22.84 -5.45 -1.72
CA ARG A 55 23.75 -4.52 -2.41
C ARG A 55 23.27 -3.09 -2.34
N ASN A 56 24.23 -2.17 -2.11
CA ASN A 56 24.00 -0.74 -2.35
C ASN A 56 24.09 -0.43 -3.86
N THR A 57 23.31 0.56 -4.27
CA THR A 57 23.39 1.18 -5.59
C THR A 57 23.77 2.64 -5.47
N PRO A 58 24.26 3.29 -6.54
CA PRO A 58 24.22 4.73 -6.66
C PRO A 58 22.76 5.26 -6.67
N LEU A 59 22.60 6.56 -6.44
CA LEU A 59 21.35 7.30 -6.60
C LEU A 59 20.94 7.33 -8.09
N SER A 60 20.18 6.35 -8.52
CA SER A 60 19.71 6.23 -9.91
C SER A 60 18.54 5.26 -10.02
N GLU A 61 17.34 5.71 -9.71
CA GLU A 61 16.16 4.83 -9.64
C GLU A 61 15.79 4.25 -11.01
N THR A 62 16.07 4.98 -12.09
CA THR A 62 15.97 4.45 -13.47
C THR A 62 16.87 3.23 -13.66
N ALA A 63 18.11 3.27 -13.19
CA ALA A 63 19.04 2.16 -13.28
C ALA A 63 18.68 1.03 -12.33
N ILE A 64 18.20 1.34 -11.11
CA ILE A 64 17.73 0.34 -10.13
C ILE A 64 16.59 -0.49 -10.74
N ILE A 65 15.58 0.15 -11.33
CA ILE A 65 14.48 -0.56 -12.00
C ILE A 65 14.97 -1.31 -13.24
N GLY A 66 15.87 -0.71 -14.02
CA GLY A 66 16.48 -1.37 -15.18
C GLY A 66 17.28 -2.62 -14.82
N GLU A 67 18.06 -2.58 -13.73
CA GLU A 67 18.75 -3.74 -13.18
C GLU A 67 17.77 -4.83 -12.74
N ALA A 68 16.68 -4.44 -12.04
CA ALA A 68 15.65 -5.38 -11.65
C ALA A 68 15.05 -6.11 -12.87
N ILE A 69 14.74 -5.38 -13.94
CA ILE A 69 14.22 -5.96 -15.18
C ILE A 69 15.23 -6.94 -15.77
N GLY A 70 16.49 -6.52 -15.96
CA GLY A 70 17.53 -7.35 -16.55
C GLY A 70 17.80 -8.64 -15.74
N SER A 71 17.89 -8.52 -14.42
CA SER A 71 18.14 -9.68 -13.55
C SER A 71 16.93 -10.62 -13.46
N ALA A 72 15.70 -10.11 -13.51
CA ALA A 72 14.50 -10.95 -13.56
C ALA A 72 14.40 -11.73 -14.89
N ILE A 73 14.77 -11.11 -16.01
CA ILE A 73 14.88 -11.79 -17.31
C ILE A 73 15.93 -12.91 -17.25
N TYR A 74 16.99 -12.71 -16.46
CA TYR A 74 18.06 -13.70 -16.29
C TYR A 74 17.70 -14.81 -15.26
N GLY A 75 16.51 -14.76 -14.67
CA GLY A 75 15.99 -15.82 -13.78
C GLY A 75 16.10 -15.54 -12.29
N LEU A 76 16.49 -14.34 -11.89
CA LEU A 76 16.50 -13.92 -10.48
C LEU A 76 15.14 -13.33 -10.06
N ARG A 77 14.95 -13.17 -8.74
CA ARG A 77 13.82 -12.50 -8.13
C ARG A 77 14.28 -11.24 -7.38
N PRO A 78 14.49 -10.15 -8.09
CA PRO A 78 14.95 -8.89 -7.50
C PRO A 78 13.88 -8.24 -6.63
N VAL A 79 14.31 -7.73 -5.48
CA VAL A 79 13.51 -6.90 -4.57
C VAL A 79 14.20 -5.55 -4.41
N PRO A 80 14.14 -4.66 -5.44
CA PRO A 80 14.69 -3.31 -5.32
C PRO A 80 13.92 -2.48 -4.30
N GLU A 81 14.65 -1.68 -3.52
CA GLU A 81 14.09 -0.61 -2.72
C GLU A 81 14.32 0.73 -3.41
N ILE A 82 13.24 1.45 -3.69
CA ILE A 82 13.28 2.88 -4.01
C ILE A 82 13.09 3.62 -2.69
N GLN A 83 14.05 4.45 -2.32
CA GLN A 83 14.18 5.00 -0.97
C GLN A 83 12.94 5.76 -0.47
N PHE A 84 12.22 6.42 -1.40
CA PHE A 84 10.89 7.02 -1.20
C PHE A 84 10.06 6.85 -2.47
N ALA A 85 8.75 6.59 -2.29
CA ALA A 85 7.83 6.42 -3.41
C ALA A 85 7.75 7.64 -4.34
N ASP A 86 8.13 8.81 -3.83
CA ASP A 86 8.27 10.05 -4.60
C ASP A 86 9.26 9.91 -5.75
N PHE A 87 10.34 9.13 -5.57
CA PHE A 87 11.39 8.93 -6.57
C PHE A 87 11.07 7.84 -7.60
N LEU A 88 9.94 7.14 -7.46
CA LEU A 88 9.42 6.29 -8.54
C LEU A 88 9.20 7.09 -9.83
N THR A 89 9.05 8.42 -9.73
CA THR A 89 8.93 9.29 -10.91
C THR A 89 10.17 9.29 -11.77
N THR A 90 11.37 9.10 -11.21
CA THR A 90 12.62 9.02 -12.00
C THR A 90 12.77 7.65 -12.67
N GLY A 91 12.22 6.59 -12.08
CA GLY A 91 12.15 5.24 -12.64
C GLY A 91 10.84 4.93 -13.38
N PHE A 92 10.04 5.94 -13.72
CA PHE A 92 8.68 5.75 -14.27
C PHE A 92 8.70 4.98 -15.60
N SER A 93 9.49 5.44 -16.57
CA SER A 93 9.52 4.82 -17.91
C SER A 93 9.91 3.34 -17.87
N PRO A 94 11.02 2.89 -17.27
CA PRO A 94 11.34 1.47 -17.23
C PRO A 94 10.28 0.63 -16.50
N LEU A 95 9.61 1.18 -15.51
CA LEU A 95 8.53 0.48 -14.81
C LEU A 95 7.27 0.35 -15.66
N VAL A 96 6.83 1.46 -16.27
CA VAL A 96 5.53 1.56 -16.96
C VAL A 96 5.62 1.02 -18.40
N ASP A 97 6.68 1.34 -19.13
CA ASP A 97 6.81 1.02 -20.55
C ASP A 97 7.46 -0.34 -20.80
N ILE A 98 8.24 -0.86 -19.81
CA ILE A 98 9.00 -2.09 -19.99
C ILE A 98 8.51 -3.17 -19.02
N ALA A 99 8.59 -2.96 -17.70
CA ALA A 99 8.28 -4.01 -16.74
C ALA A 99 6.80 -4.41 -16.75
N ALA A 100 5.90 -3.45 -16.64
CA ALA A 100 4.46 -3.71 -16.57
C ALA A 100 3.92 -4.50 -17.78
N PRO A 101 4.18 -4.11 -19.04
CA PRO A 101 3.67 -4.82 -20.20
C PRO A 101 4.50 -6.03 -20.60
N TYR A 102 5.58 -6.37 -19.88
CA TYR A 102 6.56 -7.37 -20.30
C TYR A 102 5.93 -8.73 -20.58
N HIS A 103 5.13 -9.26 -19.63
CA HIS A 103 4.48 -10.55 -19.81
C HIS A 103 3.53 -10.56 -21.01
N TYR A 104 2.73 -9.50 -21.19
CA TYR A 104 1.81 -9.38 -22.32
C TYR A 104 2.55 -9.37 -23.67
N ARG A 105 3.69 -8.68 -23.75
CA ARG A 105 4.45 -8.50 -24.98
C ARG A 105 5.35 -9.71 -25.33
N ILE A 106 5.92 -10.34 -24.32
CA ILE A 106 6.98 -11.36 -24.50
C ILE A 106 6.45 -12.77 -24.16
N GLY A 107 5.41 -12.88 -23.30
CA GLY A 107 4.85 -14.17 -22.89
C GLY A 107 5.63 -14.88 -21.78
N THR A 108 6.68 -14.25 -21.21
CA THR A 108 7.48 -14.81 -20.13
C THR A 108 7.30 -14.05 -18.82
N PRO A 109 7.46 -14.69 -17.65
CA PRO A 109 7.42 -14.03 -16.36
C PRO A 109 8.44 -12.90 -16.20
N LEU A 110 8.11 -11.90 -15.36
CA LEU A 110 9.04 -10.88 -14.90
C LEU A 110 8.86 -10.66 -13.39
N PRO A 111 9.40 -11.54 -12.53
CA PRO A 111 9.17 -11.53 -11.10
C PRO A 111 9.97 -10.45 -10.38
N ILE A 112 9.44 -9.24 -10.34
CA ILE A 112 10.04 -8.08 -9.67
C ILE A 112 9.11 -7.60 -8.56
N THR A 113 9.65 -7.37 -7.35
CA THR A 113 8.90 -6.73 -6.26
C THR A 113 9.58 -5.42 -5.87
N ILE A 114 9.03 -4.30 -6.33
CA ILE A 114 9.58 -2.96 -6.06
C ILE A 114 8.99 -2.48 -4.74
N ARG A 115 9.84 -2.31 -3.73
CA ARG A 115 9.47 -1.73 -2.44
C ARG A 115 9.71 -0.22 -2.47
N ALA A 116 8.74 0.55 -1.97
CA ALA A 116 8.89 1.99 -1.87
C ALA A 116 8.11 2.55 -0.66
N PRO A 117 8.80 3.17 0.30
CA PRO A 117 8.18 3.90 1.41
C PRO A 117 7.34 5.09 0.91
N ALA A 118 6.04 5.12 1.25
CA ALA A 118 5.07 6.12 0.82
C ALA A 118 4.38 6.82 2.00
N GLY A 119 3.68 7.90 1.73
CA GLY A 119 2.80 8.58 2.68
C GLY A 119 3.45 9.70 3.49
N GLY A 120 2.62 10.56 4.06
CA GLY A 120 2.99 11.69 4.92
C GLY A 120 2.98 11.37 6.40
N GLY A 121 2.83 12.40 7.22
CA GLY A 121 2.78 12.31 8.68
C GLY A 121 4.13 12.39 9.38
N LEU A 122 5.25 12.41 8.65
CA LEU A 122 6.60 12.52 9.19
C LEU A 122 7.21 13.92 9.06
N ARG A 123 6.49 14.90 8.55
CA ARG A 123 6.91 16.31 8.42
C ARG A 123 8.11 16.53 7.49
N ILE A 124 8.30 15.64 6.52
CA ILE A 124 9.47 15.65 5.62
C ILE A 124 9.20 16.29 4.25
N GLY A 125 7.97 16.77 4.04
CA GLY A 125 7.60 17.63 2.90
C GLY A 125 7.42 16.90 1.57
N HIS A 126 7.31 17.69 0.50
CA HIS A 126 6.81 17.26 -0.81
C HIS A 126 7.57 16.09 -1.45
N PHE A 127 8.90 16.09 -1.38
CA PHE A 127 9.71 15.07 -2.05
C PHE A 127 9.82 13.72 -1.31
N HIS A 128 9.19 13.62 -0.13
CA HIS A 128 9.32 12.44 0.74
C HIS A 128 7.98 11.99 1.33
N SER A 129 6.84 12.51 0.86
CA SER A 129 5.56 12.29 1.55
C SER A 129 4.39 12.01 0.61
N ARG A 130 4.62 11.82 -0.68
CA ARG A 130 3.54 11.56 -1.63
C ARG A 130 3.01 10.14 -1.53
N CYS A 131 1.75 9.99 -1.93
CA CYS A 131 1.06 8.73 -2.16
C CYS A 131 0.77 8.59 -3.66
N PRO A 132 1.71 8.03 -4.47
CA PRO A 132 1.61 8.02 -5.92
C PRO A 132 0.85 6.80 -6.48
N GLU A 133 0.21 6.00 -5.65
CA GLU A 133 -0.39 4.71 -6.00
C GLU A 133 -1.35 4.79 -7.19
N ALA A 134 -2.09 5.89 -7.34
CA ALA A 134 -3.05 6.05 -8.44
C ALA A 134 -2.37 6.14 -9.82
N TRP A 135 -1.14 6.66 -9.90
CA TRP A 135 -0.38 6.71 -11.15
C TRP A 135 -0.02 5.30 -11.65
N PHE A 136 0.30 4.42 -10.72
CA PHE A 136 0.74 3.06 -11.02
C PHE A 136 -0.43 2.07 -11.10
N ALA A 137 -1.51 2.29 -10.34
CA ALA A 137 -2.73 1.51 -10.46
C ALA A 137 -3.42 1.67 -11.84
N HIS A 138 -3.13 2.78 -12.55
CA HIS A 138 -3.58 2.99 -13.92
C HIS A 138 -2.84 2.13 -14.96
N VAL A 139 -1.70 1.55 -14.62
CA VAL A 139 -0.80 0.86 -15.56
C VAL A 139 -1.15 -0.61 -15.69
N PRO A 140 -1.66 -1.09 -16.86
CA PRO A 140 -1.95 -2.50 -17.07
C PRO A 140 -0.69 -3.38 -16.95
N GLY A 141 -0.83 -4.50 -16.23
CA GLY A 141 0.28 -5.45 -16.00
C GLY A 141 1.08 -5.21 -14.73
N LEU A 142 0.88 -4.08 -14.05
CA LEU A 142 1.50 -3.79 -12.76
C LEU A 142 0.51 -4.05 -11.61
N LYS A 143 0.92 -4.83 -10.62
CA LYS A 143 0.18 -4.97 -9.35
C LYS A 143 0.59 -3.87 -8.38
N VAL A 144 -0.36 -3.36 -7.59
CA VAL A 144 -0.10 -2.30 -6.60
C VAL A 144 -0.65 -2.73 -5.24
N VAL A 145 0.24 -2.84 -4.25
CA VAL A 145 -0.05 -3.35 -2.91
C VAL A 145 0.24 -2.28 -1.87
N VAL A 146 -0.68 -2.06 -0.93
CA VAL A 146 -0.58 -1.03 0.11
C VAL A 146 -1.06 -1.59 1.45
N PRO A 147 -0.25 -2.37 2.17
CA PRO A 147 -0.64 -2.97 3.44
C PRO A 147 -0.81 -1.93 4.55
N ALA A 148 -1.71 -2.21 5.49
CA ALA A 148 -2.00 -1.36 6.63
C ALA A 148 -1.58 -1.98 7.98
N THR A 149 -1.46 -3.31 8.10
CA THR A 149 -1.14 -4.02 9.35
C THR A 149 0.18 -4.75 9.23
N ALA A 150 0.85 -5.05 10.35
CA ALA A 150 2.12 -5.80 10.33
C ALA A 150 1.93 -7.23 9.81
N HIS A 151 0.79 -7.86 10.15
CA HIS A 151 0.41 -9.16 9.61
C HIS A 151 0.31 -9.14 8.08
N ASP A 152 -0.44 -8.20 7.53
CA ASP A 152 -0.59 -8.12 6.07
C ASP A 152 0.72 -7.67 5.40
N ALA A 153 1.51 -6.82 6.03
CA ALA A 153 2.79 -6.40 5.49
C ALA A 153 3.72 -7.59 5.26
N LYS A 154 3.83 -8.51 6.22
CA LYS A 154 4.60 -9.75 6.03
C LYS A 154 3.98 -10.62 4.93
N GLY A 155 2.71 -10.99 5.05
CA GLY A 155 2.07 -11.96 4.17
C GLY A 155 1.92 -11.49 2.72
N LEU A 156 1.62 -10.21 2.50
CA LEU A 156 1.54 -9.62 1.16
C LEU A 156 2.92 -9.44 0.52
N LEU A 157 3.97 -9.13 1.30
CA LEU A 157 5.32 -9.05 0.75
C LEU A 157 5.82 -10.42 0.30
N VAL A 158 5.60 -11.46 1.11
CA VAL A 158 5.90 -12.85 0.71
C VAL A 158 5.14 -13.22 -0.57
N ALA A 159 3.85 -12.91 -0.65
CA ALA A 159 3.05 -13.16 -1.86
C ALA A 159 3.58 -12.38 -3.07
N SER A 160 3.99 -11.13 -2.87
CA SER A 160 4.56 -10.27 -3.93
C SER A 160 5.88 -10.82 -4.46
N ILE A 161 6.79 -11.24 -3.58
CA ILE A 161 8.09 -11.84 -3.98
C ILE A 161 7.89 -13.13 -4.78
N ARG A 162 6.86 -13.90 -4.46
CA ARG A 162 6.50 -15.14 -5.16
C ARG A 162 5.71 -14.94 -6.45
N ASP A 163 5.18 -13.75 -6.67
CA ASP A 163 4.46 -13.44 -7.91
C ASP A 163 5.41 -13.48 -9.13
N ASN A 164 4.88 -13.91 -10.24
CA ASN A 164 5.63 -14.01 -11.49
C ASN A 164 5.53 -12.76 -12.38
N ASN A 165 4.85 -11.71 -11.90
CA ASN A 165 4.72 -10.44 -12.62
C ASN A 165 5.11 -9.29 -11.69
N PRO A 166 5.37 -8.09 -12.24
CA PRO A 166 5.81 -6.94 -11.47
C PRO A 166 4.79 -6.53 -10.40
N VAL A 167 5.27 -6.34 -9.17
CA VAL A 167 4.50 -5.83 -8.03
C VAL A 167 5.16 -4.57 -7.50
N LEU A 168 4.41 -3.49 -7.41
CA LEU A 168 4.77 -2.29 -6.65
C LEU A 168 4.19 -2.42 -5.24
N TYR A 169 5.07 -2.51 -4.27
CA TYR A 169 4.74 -2.69 -2.87
C TYR A 169 5.02 -1.40 -2.10
N LEU A 170 3.96 -0.63 -1.81
CA LEU A 170 4.03 0.68 -1.17
C LEU A 170 3.92 0.53 0.35
N GLU A 171 5.00 0.84 1.04
CA GLU A 171 5.09 0.75 2.50
C GLU A 171 4.69 2.06 3.15
N GLN A 172 3.77 2.01 4.12
CA GLN A 172 3.34 3.21 4.82
C GLN A 172 4.36 3.60 5.90
N LYS A 173 5.22 4.57 5.61
CA LYS A 173 6.33 5.01 6.49
C LYS A 173 5.89 5.32 7.92
N LYS A 174 4.74 5.99 8.05
CA LYS A 174 4.17 6.33 9.36
C LYS A 174 3.96 5.09 10.23
N LEU A 175 3.60 3.95 9.62
CA LEU A 175 3.29 2.73 10.36
C LEU A 175 4.53 1.96 10.85
N TYR A 176 5.73 2.24 10.33
CA TYR A 176 6.92 1.44 10.61
C TYR A 176 7.19 1.22 12.10
N ARG A 177 6.99 2.26 12.93
CA ARG A 177 7.25 2.25 14.38
C ARG A 177 6.04 2.72 15.21
N GLU A 178 4.87 2.89 14.59
CA GLU A 178 3.64 3.23 15.30
C GLU A 178 2.74 2.02 15.54
N ILE A 179 2.86 0.99 14.68
CA ILE A 179 1.94 -0.15 14.70
C ILE A 179 2.68 -1.44 14.99
N LYS A 180 2.12 -2.20 15.91
CA LYS A 180 2.44 -3.61 16.16
C LYS A 180 1.21 -4.45 15.91
N ASP A 181 1.45 -5.71 15.54
CA ASP A 181 0.41 -6.70 15.32
C ASP A 181 0.88 -8.08 15.79
N ASP A 182 -0.08 -8.97 16.03
CA ASP A 182 0.21 -10.39 16.22
C ASP A 182 0.56 -10.99 14.84
N VAL A 183 1.84 -11.31 14.66
CA VAL A 183 2.39 -11.83 13.40
C VAL A 183 2.95 -13.22 13.62
N PRO A 184 2.42 -14.25 12.91
CA PRO A 184 2.97 -15.60 12.97
C PRO A 184 4.47 -15.64 12.64
N GLU A 185 5.23 -16.44 13.38
CA GLU A 185 6.65 -16.64 13.08
C GLU A 185 6.84 -17.43 11.80
N GLU A 186 5.95 -18.37 11.54
CA GLU A 186 5.95 -19.18 10.34
C GLU A 186 5.80 -18.33 9.08
N LEU A 187 6.31 -18.85 7.99
CA LEU A 187 6.18 -18.25 6.66
C LEU A 187 4.75 -18.45 6.13
N TYR A 188 4.06 -17.38 5.82
CA TYR A 188 2.72 -17.41 5.26
C TYR A 188 2.56 -16.37 4.14
N THR A 189 1.51 -16.52 3.36
CA THR A 189 1.10 -15.57 2.33
C THR A 189 -0.28 -14.98 2.67
N VAL A 190 -0.49 -13.74 2.26
CA VAL A 190 -1.81 -13.13 2.14
C VAL A 190 -2.09 -12.98 0.65
N GLU A 191 -3.28 -13.38 0.21
CA GLU A 191 -3.65 -13.37 -1.20
C GLU A 191 -3.73 -11.94 -1.75
N LEU A 192 -3.03 -11.71 -2.86
CA LEU A 192 -3.11 -10.44 -3.60
C LEU A 192 -4.48 -10.30 -4.27
N GLY A 193 -5.03 -9.08 -4.26
CA GLY A 193 -6.34 -8.83 -4.86
C GLY A 193 -7.53 -9.18 -3.98
N LYS A 194 -7.30 -9.50 -2.69
CA LYS A 194 -8.36 -9.75 -1.71
C LYS A 194 -8.39 -8.68 -0.64
N ALA A 195 -9.57 -8.06 -0.47
CA ALA A 195 -9.85 -7.15 0.63
C ALA A 195 -10.23 -7.92 1.91
N VAL A 196 -10.27 -7.21 3.02
CA VAL A 196 -10.72 -7.76 4.30
C VAL A 196 -11.68 -6.81 5.00
N VAL A 197 -12.73 -7.35 5.59
CA VAL A 197 -13.62 -6.62 6.50
C VAL A 197 -12.93 -6.53 7.86
N ARG A 198 -12.40 -5.36 8.20
CA ARG A 198 -11.74 -5.11 9.49
C ARG A 198 -12.73 -4.89 10.63
N ARG A 199 -13.90 -4.42 10.28
CA ARG A 199 -14.99 -4.19 11.21
C ARG A 199 -16.31 -4.38 10.48
N GLU A 200 -17.20 -5.16 11.08
CA GLU A 200 -18.58 -5.28 10.62
C GLU A 200 -19.39 -4.03 11.02
N GLY A 201 -20.28 -3.61 10.13
CA GLY A 201 -21.20 -2.50 10.31
C GLY A 201 -22.46 -2.66 9.48
N LYS A 202 -23.46 -1.83 9.70
CA LYS A 202 -24.77 -1.98 9.02
C LYS A 202 -25.28 -0.69 8.36
N ASP A 203 -24.66 0.46 8.65
CA ASP A 203 -25.22 1.75 8.24
C ASP A 203 -24.42 2.41 7.11
N ILE A 204 -23.09 2.30 7.14
CA ILE A 204 -22.19 2.89 6.15
C ILE A 204 -21.02 1.95 5.89
N THR A 205 -20.66 1.72 4.62
CA THR A 205 -19.41 1.07 4.22
C THR A 205 -18.32 2.12 4.04
N LEU A 206 -17.24 2.02 4.82
CA LEU A 206 -16.02 2.80 4.62
C LEU A 206 -14.95 1.93 3.98
N ILE A 207 -14.51 2.31 2.79
CA ILE A 207 -13.47 1.62 2.03
C ILE A 207 -12.17 2.41 2.15
N THR A 208 -11.09 1.73 2.53
CA THR A 208 -9.78 2.38 2.76
C THR A 208 -8.62 1.42 2.44
N TYR A 209 -7.39 1.93 2.55
CA TYR A 209 -6.14 1.18 2.47
C TYR A 209 -5.01 1.97 3.14
N GLY A 210 -3.94 1.27 3.55
CA GLY A 210 -2.78 1.90 4.17
C GLY A 210 -3.09 2.58 5.52
N SER A 211 -2.34 3.62 5.86
CA SER A 211 -2.42 4.31 7.16
C SER A 211 -3.80 4.86 7.54
N PRO A 212 -4.67 5.32 6.59
CA PRO A 212 -6.02 5.77 6.92
C PRO A 212 -6.94 4.72 7.56
N LEU A 213 -6.57 3.44 7.52
CA LEU A 213 -7.30 2.39 8.24
C LEU A 213 -7.44 2.70 9.73
N TYR A 214 -6.40 3.23 10.38
CA TYR A 214 -6.43 3.55 11.81
C TYR A 214 -7.32 4.74 12.13
N LEU A 215 -7.38 5.69 11.19
CA LEU A 215 -8.32 6.80 11.26
C LEU A 215 -9.77 6.30 11.16
N ALA A 216 -10.05 5.40 10.22
CA ALA A 216 -11.35 4.77 10.04
C ALA A 216 -11.79 3.98 11.30
N CYS A 217 -10.86 3.20 11.89
CA CYS A 217 -11.13 2.45 13.13
C CYS A 217 -11.44 3.39 14.32
N THR A 218 -10.75 4.52 14.40
CA THR A 218 -11.00 5.53 15.44
C THR A 218 -12.35 6.20 15.24
N ALA A 219 -12.69 6.58 14.01
CA ALA A 219 -13.97 7.14 13.65
C ALA A 219 -15.13 6.17 13.97
N ALA A 220 -14.97 4.89 13.66
CA ALA A 220 -15.97 3.87 13.94
C ALA A 220 -16.30 3.77 15.44
N LYS A 221 -15.29 3.81 16.31
CA LYS A 221 -15.49 3.80 17.78
C LYS A 221 -16.26 5.05 18.26
N GLN A 222 -16.04 6.19 17.62
CA GLN A 222 -16.75 7.44 17.95
C GLN A 222 -18.20 7.42 17.45
N LEU A 223 -18.41 6.96 16.21
CA LEU A 223 -19.72 6.85 15.57
C LEU A 223 -20.63 5.83 16.24
N GLU A 224 -20.07 4.72 16.73
CA GLU A 224 -20.82 3.71 17.49
C GLU A 224 -21.50 4.29 18.73
N LYS A 225 -20.85 5.23 19.43
CA LYS A 225 -21.45 5.94 20.58
C LYS A 225 -22.64 6.80 20.17
N LYS A 226 -22.77 7.12 18.87
CA LYS A 226 -23.89 7.85 18.27
C LYS A 226 -24.91 6.93 17.61
N GLY A 227 -24.74 5.61 17.73
CA GLY A 227 -25.62 4.60 17.13
C GLY A 227 -25.39 4.35 15.64
N ILE A 228 -24.27 4.81 15.07
CA ILE A 228 -23.93 4.63 13.65
C ILE A 228 -22.91 3.49 13.51
N GLY A 229 -23.30 2.41 12.84
CA GLY A 229 -22.47 1.24 12.57
C GLY A 229 -21.66 1.39 11.28
N LEU A 230 -20.37 1.62 11.40
CA LEU A 230 -19.45 1.72 10.28
C LEU A 230 -18.81 0.38 9.95
N GLU A 231 -19.05 -0.15 8.74
CA GLU A 231 -18.33 -1.29 8.19
C GLU A 231 -17.03 -0.81 7.53
N ILE A 232 -15.90 -1.42 7.87
CA ILE A 232 -14.60 -0.98 7.36
C ILE A 232 -14.00 -2.08 6.48
N ILE A 233 -13.78 -1.73 5.22
CA ILE A 233 -13.09 -2.55 4.22
C ILE A 233 -11.67 -2.02 4.04
N ASP A 234 -10.68 -2.89 4.29
CA ASP A 234 -9.28 -2.63 3.93
C ASP A 234 -8.96 -3.34 2.62
N LEU A 235 -8.66 -2.57 1.58
CA LEU A 235 -8.39 -3.11 0.25
C LEU A 235 -7.09 -3.90 0.16
N ARG A 236 -6.05 -3.51 0.89
CA ARG A 236 -4.71 -4.11 0.89
C ARG A 236 -4.01 -4.10 -0.47
N THR A 237 -4.75 -4.35 -1.55
CA THR A 237 -4.28 -4.34 -2.95
C THR A 237 -5.16 -3.40 -3.77
N LEU A 238 -4.54 -2.50 -4.52
CA LEU A 238 -5.25 -1.56 -5.38
C LEU A 238 -5.34 -2.05 -6.83
N MET A 239 -4.38 -2.86 -7.25
CA MET A 239 -4.44 -3.50 -8.54
C MET A 239 -3.83 -4.92 -8.47
N PRO A 240 -4.64 -5.96 -8.72
CA PRO A 240 -6.12 -5.90 -8.80
C PRO A 240 -6.75 -5.62 -7.45
N TYR A 241 -7.93 -4.99 -7.40
CA TYR A 241 -8.68 -4.83 -6.15
C TYR A 241 -9.91 -5.74 -6.08
N ASP A 242 -10.35 -6.06 -4.89
CA ASP A 242 -11.48 -6.95 -4.61
C ASP A 242 -12.83 -6.23 -4.79
N LYS A 243 -13.32 -6.19 -6.04
CA LYS A 243 -14.61 -5.59 -6.38
C LYS A 243 -15.77 -6.30 -5.70
N GLU A 244 -15.68 -7.62 -5.54
CA GLU A 244 -16.75 -8.44 -4.98
C GLU A 244 -16.98 -8.10 -3.51
N THR A 245 -15.93 -8.05 -2.70
CA THR A 245 -16.02 -7.67 -1.29
C THR A 245 -16.55 -6.25 -1.12
N VAL A 246 -16.06 -5.29 -1.94
CA VAL A 246 -16.54 -3.90 -1.90
C VAL A 246 -18.03 -3.81 -2.22
N LEU A 247 -18.48 -4.47 -3.30
CA LEU A 247 -19.89 -4.45 -3.69
C LEU A 247 -20.79 -5.18 -2.70
N ALA A 248 -20.34 -6.31 -2.14
CA ALA A 248 -21.10 -7.05 -1.13
C ALA A 248 -21.34 -6.21 0.12
N SER A 249 -20.30 -5.53 0.61
CA SER A 249 -20.41 -4.62 1.74
C SER A 249 -21.30 -3.41 1.42
N PHE A 250 -21.12 -2.78 0.25
CA PHE A 250 -21.93 -1.65 -0.15
C PHE A 250 -23.43 -2.01 -0.22
N LYS A 251 -23.79 -3.16 -0.80
CA LYS A 251 -25.17 -3.62 -0.89
C LYS A 251 -25.85 -3.85 0.47
N LYS A 252 -25.06 -4.09 1.51
CA LYS A 252 -25.52 -4.24 2.88
C LYS A 252 -25.91 -2.89 3.51
N THR A 253 -25.20 -1.81 3.15
CA THR A 253 -25.32 -0.50 3.81
C THR A 253 -25.95 0.58 2.92
N ASN A 254 -25.85 0.47 1.61
CA ASN A 254 -26.30 1.42 0.59
C ASN A 254 -25.73 2.84 0.74
N ARG A 255 -24.71 3.03 1.57
CA ARG A 255 -23.99 4.28 1.81
C ARG A 255 -22.49 4.00 1.79
N ALA A 256 -21.70 4.85 1.14
CA ALA A 256 -20.26 4.66 1.04
C ALA A 256 -19.46 5.92 1.38
N ILE A 257 -18.37 5.70 2.15
CA ILE A 257 -17.26 6.63 2.31
C ILE A 257 -16.01 5.93 1.75
N ILE A 258 -15.24 6.63 0.91
CA ILE A 258 -13.96 6.16 0.44
C ILE A 258 -12.88 7.07 1.00
N LEU A 259 -11.98 6.50 1.78
CA LEU A 259 -10.95 7.23 2.53
C LEU A 259 -9.56 6.80 2.08
N HIS A 260 -8.73 7.75 1.65
CA HIS A 260 -7.32 7.51 1.35
C HIS A 260 -6.46 8.74 1.62
N GLU A 261 -5.16 8.57 1.75
CA GLU A 261 -4.22 9.65 2.05
C GLU A 261 -3.82 10.45 0.80
N ALA A 262 -3.81 9.83 -0.38
CA ALA A 262 -3.53 10.53 -1.64
C ALA A 262 -4.47 11.72 -1.87
N PRO A 263 -4.10 12.70 -2.73
CA PRO A 263 -5.00 13.77 -3.13
C PRO A 263 -6.35 13.23 -3.63
N LYS A 264 -7.43 13.90 -3.24
CA LYS A 264 -8.79 13.51 -3.63
C LYS A 264 -9.00 13.54 -5.15
N ILE A 265 -8.37 14.50 -5.84
CA ILE A 265 -8.43 14.65 -7.30
C ILE A 265 -7.49 13.61 -7.93
N GLY A 266 -8.02 12.78 -8.82
CA GLY A 266 -7.24 11.73 -9.49
C GLY A 266 -6.80 10.59 -8.58
N GLY A 267 -7.21 10.57 -7.30
CA GLY A 267 -6.91 9.47 -6.39
C GLY A 267 -7.72 8.20 -6.71
N PHE A 268 -7.21 7.05 -6.30
CA PHE A 268 -7.80 5.72 -6.58
C PHE A 268 -9.24 5.58 -6.07
N GLY A 269 -9.61 6.33 -5.04
CA GLY A 269 -11.00 6.39 -4.56
C GLY A 269 -12.02 6.87 -5.59
N ALA A 270 -11.60 7.53 -6.67
CA ALA A 270 -12.50 7.90 -7.76
C ALA A 270 -12.92 6.68 -8.58
N GLU A 271 -12.02 5.75 -8.83
CA GLU A 271 -12.28 4.47 -9.50
C GLU A 271 -13.30 3.63 -8.71
N ILE A 272 -13.10 3.53 -7.39
CA ILE A 272 -14.02 2.79 -6.50
C ILE A 272 -15.41 3.44 -6.52
N ALA A 273 -15.49 4.78 -6.45
CA ALA A 273 -16.75 5.50 -6.49
C ALA A 273 -17.48 5.30 -7.82
N SER A 274 -16.75 5.34 -8.94
CA SER A 274 -17.29 5.07 -10.28
C SER A 274 -17.83 3.66 -10.36
N MET A 275 -17.07 2.65 -9.93
CA MET A 275 -17.47 1.25 -9.94
C MET A 275 -18.76 1.00 -9.13
N ILE A 276 -18.87 1.60 -7.93
CA ILE A 276 -20.10 1.48 -7.13
C ILE A 276 -21.25 2.18 -7.85
N GLY A 277 -21.05 3.38 -8.40
CA GLY A 277 -22.06 4.12 -9.15
C GLY A 277 -22.56 3.36 -10.38
N GLU A 278 -21.66 2.70 -11.12
CA GLU A 278 -22.04 1.91 -12.30
C GLU A 278 -22.79 0.60 -11.96
N LYS A 279 -22.42 -0.05 -10.85
CA LYS A 279 -22.92 -1.39 -10.50
C LYS A 279 -24.10 -1.39 -9.54
N CYS A 280 -24.29 -0.31 -8.78
CA CYS A 280 -25.27 -0.24 -7.71
C CYS A 280 -25.99 1.12 -7.65
N PHE A 281 -26.16 1.80 -8.79
CA PHE A 281 -26.79 3.12 -8.85
C PHE A 281 -28.20 3.14 -8.23
N ASP A 282 -29.00 2.13 -8.51
CA ASP A 282 -30.36 1.96 -8.01
C ASP A 282 -30.45 1.66 -6.49
N GLN A 283 -29.32 1.33 -5.86
CA GLN A 283 -29.23 1.01 -4.44
C GLN A 283 -28.62 2.16 -3.61
N LEU A 284 -28.22 3.26 -4.25
CA LEU A 284 -27.65 4.41 -3.55
C LEU A 284 -28.70 5.10 -2.66
N ALA A 285 -28.54 4.99 -1.35
CA ALA A 285 -29.36 5.72 -0.38
C ALA A 285 -28.86 7.16 -0.13
N ALA A 286 -27.62 7.48 -0.54
CA ALA A 286 -26.99 8.78 -0.38
C ALA A 286 -25.86 8.97 -1.40
N PRO A 287 -25.36 10.18 -1.64
CA PRO A 287 -24.17 10.40 -2.44
C PRO A 287 -22.94 9.66 -1.90
N ILE A 288 -22.11 9.10 -2.79
CA ILE A 288 -20.82 8.53 -2.38
C ILE A 288 -19.87 9.64 -1.96
N VAL A 289 -19.34 9.56 -0.74
CA VAL A 289 -18.39 10.55 -0.21
C VAL A 289 -16.96 10.04 -0.39
N ARG A 290 -16.10 10.87 -0.98
CA ARG A 290 -14.66 10.62 -1.06
C ARG A 290 -13.92 11.59 -0.15
N ILE A 291 -13.06 11.06 0.72
CA ILE A 291 -12.18 11.80 1.61
C ILE A 291 -10.74 11.48 1.20
N GLY A 292 -9.96 12.48 0.92
CA GLY A 292 -8.56 12.40 0.53
C GLY A 292 -7.87 13.70 0.83
N ALA A 293 -6.54 13.73 0.71
CA ALA A 293 -5.76 14.94 0.97
C ALA A 293 -6.13 16.09 0.03
N GLY A 294 -5.74 17.30 0.43
CA GLY A 294 -5.89 18.52 -0.35
C GLY A 294 -5.12 18.48 -1.68
N HIS A 295 -5.53 19.27 -2.66
CA HIS A 295 -4.87 19.33 -3.96
C HIS A 295 -3.74 20.39 -3.94
N THR A 296 -2.73 20.16 -3.12
CA THR A 296 -1.53 20.99 -2.96
C THR A 296 -0.30 20.06 -2.80
N PRO A 297 0.93 20.56 -3.03
CA PRO A 297 2.12 19.87 -2.60
C PRO A 297 2.08 19.58 -1.09
N VAL A 298 2.63 18.44 -0.66
CA VAL A 298 2.64 18.06 0.76
C VAL A 298 3.49 19.04 1.57
N PRO A 299 2.93 19.73 2.57
CA PRO A 299 3.70 20.67 3.38
C PRO A 299 4.66 19.97 4.35
N SER A 300 5.78 20.62 4.70
CA SER A 300 6.68 20.18 5.78
C SER A 300 6.34 20.80 7.15
N ASN A 301 5.59 21.92 7.15
CA ASN A 301 5.12 22.52 8.39
C ASN A 301 4.06 21.61 9.06
N PRO A 302 4.21 21.24 10.36
CA PRO A 302 3.29 20.33 11.03
C PRO A 302 1.82 20.74 10.95
N VAL A 303 1.51 22.00 11.20
CA VAL A 303 0.12 22.52 11.19
C VAL A 303 -0.48 22.42 9.79
N LEU A 304 0.31 22.74 8.76
CA LEU A 304 -0.16 22.66 7.38
C LEU A 304 -0.29 21.22 6.91
N GLU A 305 0.61 20.32 7.29
CA GLU A 305 0.49 18.91 6.94
C GLU A 305 -0.71 18.24 7.64
N ASP A 306 -0.99 18.60 8.91
CA ASP A 306 -2.19 18.14 9.61
C ASP A 306 -3.47 18.63 8.94
N HIS A 307 -3.46 19.83 8.36
CA HIS A 307 -4.59 20.36 7.60
C HIS A 307 -4.71 19.74 6.19
N TYR A 308 -3.58 19.34 5.60
CA TYR A 308 -3.52 18.70 4.29
C TYR A 308 -4.07 17.27 4.32
N LEU A 309 -3.72 16.49 5.37
CA LEU A 309 -4.12 15.09 5.54
C LEU A 309 -5.59 14.95 5.99
N PRO A 310 -6.27 13.88 5.60
CA PRO A 310 -7.60 13.55 6.13
C PRO A 310 -7.60 13.48 7.66
N SER A 311 -8.61 14.05 8.28
CA SER A 311 -8.76 14.11 9.73
C SER A 311 -9.93 13.23 10.26
N LEU A 312 -9.90 12.94 11.56
CA LEU A 312 -11.00 12.23 12.22
C LEU A 312 -12.33 12.97 12.06
N LYS A 313 -12.29 14.31 12.12
CA LYS A 313 -13.45 15.16 11.94
C LYS A 313 -14.07 14.98 10.56
N ASP A 314 -13.26 14.90 9.50
CA ASP A 314 -13.76 14.72 8.13
C ASP A 314 -14.56 13.41 7.98
N VAL A 315 -14.07 12.34 8.59
CA VAL A 315 -14.75 11.02 8.53
C VAL A 315 -16.04 11.04 9.34
N VAL A 316 -16.01 11.60 10.55
CA VAL A 316 -17.20 11.67 11.43
C VAL A 316 -18.28 12.56 10.83
N ASP A 317 -17.93 13.76 10.37
CA ASP A 317 -18.87 14.70 9.75
C ASP A 317 -19.50 14.11 8.47
N ALA A 318 -18.69 13.44 7.66
CA ALA A 318 -19.18 12.75 6.45
C ALA A 318 -20.18 11.64 6.79
N ALA A 319 -19.88 10.83 7.81
CA ALA A 319 -20.76 9.74 8.23
C ALA A 319 -22.09 10.30 8.80
N GLU A 320 -22.05 11.30 9.68
CA GLU A 320 -23.25 11.93 10.23
C GLU A 320 -24.12 12.57 9.14
N LYS A 321 -23.49 13.20 8.15
CA LYS A 321 -24.20 13.77 7.00
C LYS A 321 -24.87 12.70 6.14
N LEU A 322 -24.18 11.56 5.89
CA LEU A 322 -24.75 10.45 5.12
C LEU A 322 -25.97 9.81 5.81
N MET A 323 -26.06 9.86 7.13
CA MET A 323 -27.21 9.35 7.88
C MET A 323 -28.43 10.26 7.85
N GLN A 324 -28.32 11.46 7.27
CA GLN A 324 -29.43 12.39 7.12
C GLN A 324 -30.24 12.18 5.82
N TYR A 325 -29.70 11.38 4.89
CA TYR A 325 -30.39 10.94 3.69
C TYR A 325 -31.27 9.72 3.97
#